data_3205e478f0826338718f735a27e36b81
#
_entry.id   3205e478f0826338718f735a27e36b81
#
_cell.length_a   1.000
_cell.length_b   1.000
_cell.length_c   1.000
_cell.angle_alpha   90.00
_cell.angle_beta   90.00
_cell.angle_gamma   90.00
#
_symmetry.space_group_name_H-M   'P 1'
#
loop_
_entity.id
_entity.type
_entity.pdbx_description
1 polymer ?
#
loop_
_entity_poly.entity_id
_entity_poly.type
_entity_poly.pdbx_seq_one_letter_code
_entity_poly.pdbx_strand_id
1 'polypeptide(L)'
;MSQGDSERPRPPRRRFYPGRLPMKVLLTNDDGIQATGLNAVRRALHELQDIELAVIAPDSNRSATARSITTRQPLWVEEVEFEDGSVGHATDGTPVDCVRFAALGLLDFQPELIVSGINHGANLGDDITYSGTVAAALEGIVLGLPAIAVSQQSPRGELDFRAGDSWQVDHFAQAAAFVARLVEEIDDVPMPERTLLNVNCPISAARGVRACRLGRRIYRDRLELDEEAEGRRRYRIYGDDPSYHHEDGTDFAAIADGFIAVTPLHFDLTATDSVDALHGSKLDRLLVPAAREVGTAAEADARGG
;
A
#
# COMPACT_ATOMS: atom_id res chain seq x y z
N MET A 1 9.43 -34.51 13.72
CA MET A 1 7.99 -34.74 13.47
C MET A 1 7.41 -33.46 12.94
N SER A 2 7.36 -33.34 11.62
CA SER A 2 6.85 -32.19 10.88
C SER A 2 5.31 -32.24 10.95
N GLN A 3 4.71 -31.27 11.62
CA GLN A 3 3.27 -31.07 11.52
C GLN A 3 3.01 -30.39 10.17
N GLY A 4 2.30 -31.10 9.29
CA GLY A 4 1.90 -30.58 8.02
C GLY A 4 0.95 -29.38 8.20
N ASP A 5 1.31 -28.25 7.58
CA ASP A 5 0.40 -27.15 7.33
C ASP A 5 -0.79 -27.70 6.51
N SER A 6 -1.96 -27.72 7.15
CA SER A 6 -3.20 -28.06 6.47
C SER A 6 -3.54 -26.88 5.54
N GLU A 7 -3.24 -27.04 4.25
CA GLU A 7 -3.78 -26.17 3.20
C GLU A 7 -5.30 -26.04 3.39
N ARG A 8 -5.78 -24.85 3.71
CA ARG A 8 -7.21 -24.55 3.64
C ARG A 8 -7.63 -24.68 2.18
N PRO A 9 -8.72 -25.37 1.87
CA PRO A 9 -9.18 -25.50 0.50
C PRO A 9 -9.46 -24.10 -0.08
N ARG A 10 -8.93 -23.86 -1.29
CA ARG A 10 -9.23 -22.61 -2.04
C ARG A 10 -10.73 -22.46 -2.16
N PRO A 11 -11.30 -21.27 -1.91
CA PRO A 11 -12.70 -21.03 -2.19
C PRO A 11 -12.99 -21.31 -3.68
N PRO A 12 -14.15 -21.85 -4.02
CA PRO A 12 -14.49 -22.17 -5.40
C PRO A 12 -14.53 -20.89 -6.23
N ARG A 13 -14.03 -20.98 -7.48
CA ARG A 13 -13.98 -19.88 -8.46
C ARG A 13 -15.35 -19.21 -8.62
N ARG A 14 -15.37 -17.87 -8.61
CA ARG A 14 -16.57 -17.08 -8.79
C ARG A 14 -17.03 -17.13 -10.27
N ARG A 15 -17.78 -18.12 -10.66
CA ARG A 15 -18.59 -18.08 -11.89
C ARG A 15 -19.98 -17.53 -11.56
N PHE A 16 -20.52 -16.77 -12.48
CA PHE A 16 -21.90 -16.29 -12.39
C PHE A 16 -22.85 -17.47 -12.14
N TYR A 17 -23.37 -17.56 -10.93
CA TYR A 17 -24.44 -18.50 -10.58
C TYR A 17 -25.60 -17.68 -10.03
N PRO A 18 -26.82 -17.79 -10.61
CA PRO A 18 -27.99 -17.16 -10.06
C PRO A 18 -28.18 -17.56 -8.59
N GLY A 19 -28.21 -16.59 -7.69
CA GLY A 19 -28.40 -16.84 -6.26
C GLY A 19 -27.13 -16.73 -5.41
N ARG A 20 -26.00 -16.32 -5.96
CA ARG A 20 -24.79 -16.02 -5.19
C ARG A 20 -24.88 -14.65 -4.51
N LEU A 21 -24.38 -14.53 -3.28
CA LEU A 21 -24.27 -13.25 -2.59
C LEU A 21 -23.20 -12.36 -3.28
N PRO A 22 -23.44 -11.03 -3.34
CA PRO A 22 -22.49 -10.09 -3.91
C PRO A 22 -21.17 -10.15 -3.17
N MET A 23 -20.05 -9.92 -3.89
CA MET A 23 -18.72 -9.82 -3.30
C MET A 23 -18.59 -8.51 -2.54
N LYS A 24 -18.10 -8.58 -1.31
CA LYS A 24 -17.96 -7.45 -0.40
C LYS A 24 -16.61 -6.77 -0.62
N VAL A 25 -16.63 -5.58 -1.21
CA VAL A 25 -15.44 -4.82 -1.59
C VAL A 25 -15.30 -3.60 -0.71
N LEU A 26 -14.13 -3.42 -0.09
CA LEU A 26 -13.72 -2.17 0.52
C LEU A 26 -12.93 -1.36 -0.48
N LEU A 27 -13.34 -0.12 -0.71
CA LEU A 27 -12.59 0.88 -1.46
C LEU A 27 -11.99 1.91 -0.49
N THR A 28 -10.71 2.19 -0.66
CA THR A 28 -9.97 3.21 0.09
C THR A 28 -8.93 3.91 -0.80
N ASN A 29 -8.22 4.90 -0.29
CA ASN A 29 -7.10 5.58 -0.95
C ASN A 29 -6.24 6.35 0.08
N ASP A 30 -5.26 7.13 -0.39
CA ASP A 30 -4.48 8.10 0.40
C ASP A 30 -4.64 9.55 -0.05
N ASP A 31 -5.31 9.80 -1.17
CA ASP A 31 -5.61 11.17 -1.65
C ASP A 31 -6.81 11.81 -0.96
N GLY A 32 -7.62 11.01 -0.24
CA GLY A 32 -8.80 11.44 0.49
C GLY A 32 -10.13 11.07 -0.18
N ILE A 33 -11.21 11.09 0.61
CA ILE A 33 -12.55 10.61 0.19
C ILE A 33 -13.14 11.40 -0.99
N GLN A 34 -12.77 12.67 -1.13
CA GLN A 34 -13.22 13.54 -2.24
C GLN A 34 -12.33 13.46 -3.47
N ALA A 35 -11.25 12.66 -3.45
CA ALA A 35 -10.29 12.58 -4.54
C ALA A 35 -10.94 12.08 -5.83
N THR A 36 -10.55 12.70 -6.95
CA THR A 36 -11.09 12.38 -8.28
C THR A 36 -10.86 10.92 -8.66
N GLY A 37 -9.67 10.38 -8.34
CA GLY A 37 -9.31 8.99 -8.63
C GLY A 37 -10.16 7.99 -7.86
N LEU A 38 -10.41 8.22 -6.55
CA LEU A 38 -11.30 7.39 -5.74
C LEU A 38 -12.71 7.39 -6.33
N ASN A 39 -13.24 8.57 -6.65
CA ASN A 39 -14.60 8.70 -7.18
C ASN A 39 -14.74 8.08 -8.57
N ALA A 40 -13.70 8.09 -9.40
CA ALA A 40 -13.72 7.43 -10.70
C ALA A 40 -13.88 5.92 -10.56
N VAL A 41 -13.05 5.27 -9.73
CA VAL A 41 -13.17 3.81 -9.52
C VAL A 41 -14.41 3.44 -8.71
N ARG A 42 -14.85 4.27 -7.74
CA ARG A 42 -16.10 4.07 -7.03
C ARG A 42 -17.29 3.93 -7.97
N ARG A 43 -17.43 4.87 -8.92
CA ARG A 43 -18.51 4.84 -9.91
C ARG A 43 -18.44 3.59 -10.79
N ALA A 44 -17.26 3.23 -11.27
CA ALA A 44 -17.07 2.05 -12.11
C ALA A 44 -17.39 0.74 -11.36
N LEU A 45 -17.02 0.63 -10.08
CA LEU A 45 -17.35 -0.52 -9.26
C LEU A 45 -18.84 -0.56 -8.89
N HIS A 46 -19.48 0.59 -8.68
CA HIS A 46 -20.91 0.67 -8.35
C HIS A 46 -21.82 0.18 -9.49
N GLU A 47 -21.34 0.20 -10.73
CA GLU A 47 -22.08 -0.34 -11.89
C GLU A 47 -22.07 -1.88 -11.95
N LEU A 48 -21.18 -2.55 -11.18
CA LEU A 48 -21.13 -4.00 -11.13
C LEU A 48 -22.28 -4.56 -10.28
N GLN A 49 -23.01 -5.54 -10.82
CA GLN A 49 -24.22 -6.08 -10.16
C GLN A 49 -23.91 -7.04 -9.00
N ASP A 50 -22.74 -7.70 -9.03
CA ASP A 50 -22.39 -8.79 -8.13
C ASP A 50 -21.41 -8.33 -7.02
N ILE A 51 -21.37 -7.03 -6.68
CA ILE A 51 -20.58 -6.50 -5.58
C ILE A 51 -21.42 -5.67 -4.61
N GLU A 52 -21.03 -5.70 -3.34
CA GLU A 52 -21.45 -4.80 -2.28
C GLU A 52 -20.25 -3.90 -1.94
N LEU A 53 -20.32 -2.62 -2.30
CA LEU A 53 -19.22 -1.68 -2.20
C LEU A 53 -19.36 -0.82 -0.94
N ALA A 54 -18.33 -0.80 -0.09
CA ALA A 54 -18.18 0.21 0.95
C ALA A 54 -16.95 1.07 0.68
N VAL A 55 -17.03 2.34 1.06
CA VAL A 55 -15.93 3.30 0.97
C VAL A 55 -15.56 3.77 2.36
N ILE A 56 -14.30 3.59 2.75
CA ILE A 56 -13.69 4.21 3.92
C ILE A 56 -12.38 4.83 3.46
N ALA A 57 -12.22 6.14 3.58
CA ALA A 57 -11.04 6.84 3.11
C ALA A 57 -10.65 7.97 4.07
N PRO A 58 -9.41 8.45 4.03
CA PRO A 58 -9.02 9.64 4.79
C PRO A 58 -9.87 10.87 4.41
N ASP A 59 -10.10 11.76 5.36
CA ASP A 59 -10.81 13.04 5.18
C ASP A 59 -10.06 14.00 4.23
N SER A 60 -8.75 13.84 4.15
CA SER A 60 -7.82 14.67 3.39
C SER A 60 -6.64 13.88 2.87
N ASN A 61 -5.83 14.49 2.01
CA ASN A 61 -4.66 13.85 1.42
C ASN A 61 -3.64 13.42 2.49
N ARG A 62 -3.22 12.16 2.43
CA ARG A 62 -2.22 11.49 3.29
C ARG A 62 -1.04 10.95 2.47
N SER A 63 -0.75 11.54 1.31
CA SER A 63 0.37 11.11 0.45
C SER A 63 1.69 11.09 1.20
N ALA A 64 2.57 10.17 0.83
CA ALA A 64 3.89 9.96 1.42
C ALA A 64 3.90 9.68 2.94
N THR A 65 2.79 9.23 3.53
CA THR A 65 2.75 8.78 4.93
C THR A 65 3.24 7.36 5.12
N ALA A 66 3.60 6.68 4.04
CA ALA A 66 4.01 5.28 4.05
C ALA A 66 2.98 4.38 4.77
N ARG A 67 3.43 3.30 5.39
CA ARG A 67 2.58 2.38 6.15
C ARG A 67 2.44 2.79 7.62
N SER A 68 1.98 4.01 7.86
CA SER A 68 1.70 4.51 9.21
C SER A 68 0.34 4.03 9.71
N ILE A 69 0.24 3.82 11.03
CA ILE A 69 -0.98 3.48 11.76
C ILE A 69 -1.16 4.42 12.95
N THR A 70 -2.39 4.65 13.34
CA THR A 70 -2.72 5.45 14.52
C THR A 70 -2.92 4.54 15.73
N THR A 71 -2.07 4.71 16.76
CA THR A 71 -2.08 3.82 17.94
C THR A 71 -2.36 4.50 19.28
N ARG A 72 -2.25 5.84 19.33
CA ARG A 72 -2.24 6.55 20.63
C ARG A 72 -3.41 7.49 20.85
N GLN A 73 -4.24 7.71 19.87
CA GLN A 73 -5.40 8.61 19.93
C GLN A 73 -6.59 7.98 19.24
N PRO A 74 -7.82 8.27 19.69
CA PRO A 74 -9.03 7.93 18.96
C PRO A 74 -9.06 8.63 17.60
N LEU A 75 -9.73 8.02 16.64
CA LEU A 75 -9.95 8.56 15.32
C LEU A 75 -11.42 8.94 15.15
N TRP A 76 -11.67 10.04 14.44
CA TRP A 76 -12.99 10.43 13.99
C TRP A 76 -13.38 9.65 12.74
N VAL A 77 -14.65 9.31 12.65
CA VAL A 77 -15.29 8.77 11.45
C VAL A 77 -16.59 9.52 11.24
N GLU A 78 -16.79 10.03 10.03
CA GLU A 78 -18.01 10.72 9.63
C GLU A 78 -18.58 10.14 8.33
N GLU A 79 -19.89 10.16 8.18
CA GLU A 79 -20.55 9.78 6.94
C GLU A 79 -20.45 10.91 5.90
N VAL A 80 -20.16 10.52 4.66
CA VAL A 80 -20.05 11.41 3.52
C VAL A 80 -20.99 10.91 2.43
N GLU A 81 -21.97 11.72 2.06
CA GLU A 81 -22.86 11.44 0.95
C GLU A 81 -22.21 11.85 -0.37
N PHE A 82 -22.20 10.93 -1.35
CA PHE A 82 -21.74 11.19 -2.71
C PHE A 82 -22.87 11.73 -3.60
N GLU A 83 -22.51 12.29 -4.77
CA GLU A 83 -23.47 12.87 -5.72
C GLU A 83 -24.60 11.91 -6.17
N ASP A 84 -24.35 10.60 -6.14
CA ASP A 84 -25.31 9.54 -6.52
C ASP A 84 -26.15 9.05 -5.34
N GLY A 85 -26.03 9.70 -4.17
CA GLY A 85 -26.76 9.35 -2.95
C GLY A 85 -26.19 8.15 -2.19
N SER A 86 -25.09 7.52 -2.67
CA SER A 86 -24.38 6.52 -1.88
C SER A 86 -23.59 7.17 -0.75
N VAL A 87 -23.34 6.41 0.33
CA VAL A 87 -22.66 6.91 1.53
C VAL A 87 -21.32 6.20 1.69
N GLY A 88 -20.30 6.96 2.03
CA GLY A 88 -19.00 6.48 2.47
C GLY A 88 -18.63 7.03 3.83
N HIS A 89 -17.46 6.63 4.34
CA HIS A 89 -16.94 7.06 5.64
C HIS A 89 -15.61 7.78 5.46
N ALA A 90 -15.51 9.00 5.97
CA ALA A 90 -14.27 9.75 6.05
C ALA A 90 -13.66 9.62 7.45
N THR A 91 -12.34 9.58 7.55
CA THR A 91 -11.63 9.54 8.84
C THR A 91 -10.39 10.44 8.81
N ASP A 92 -10.00 10.97 9.97
CA ASP A 92 -8.71 11.66 10.17
C ASP A 92 -7.53 10.70 10.28
N GLY A 93 -7.78 9.39 10.15
CA GLY A 93 -6.78 8.32 10.13
C GLY A 93 -5.99 8.22 8.82
N THR A 94 -5.13 7.21 8.77
CA THR A 94 -4.33 6.84 7.61
C THR A 94 -5.09 5.86 6.70
N PRO A 95 -4.62 5.61 5.45
CA PRO A 95 -5.18 4.56 4.60
C PRO A 95 -5.17 3.17 5.24
N VAL A 96 -4.15 2.87 6.06
CA VAL A 96 -4.07 1.63 6.84
C VAL A 96 -5.16 1.57 7.90
N ASP A 97 -5.43 2.67 8.58
CA ASP A 97 -6.51 2.76 9.58
C ASP A 97 -7.89 2.54 8.93
N CYS A 98 -8.10 3.01 7.69
CA CYS A 98 -9.33 2.77 6.92
C CYS A 98 -9.60 1.28 6.72
N VAL A 99 -8.58 0.50 6.32
CA VAL A 99 -8.69 -0.96 6.17
C VAL A 99 -8.97 -1.63 7.51
N ARG A 100 -8.32 -1.17 8.58
CA ARG A 100 -8.54 -1.70 9.93
C ARG A 100 -9.95 -1.42 10.44
N PHE A 101 -10.51 -0.24 10.18
CA PHE A 101 -11.90 0.08 10.52
C PHE A 101 -12.87 -0.93 9.91
N ALA A 102 -12.71 -1.25 8.62
CA ALA A 102 -13.55 -2.23 7.95
C ALA A 102 -13.37 -3.64 8.56
N ALA A 103 -12.13 -4.07 8.77
CA ALA A 103 -11.82 -5.39 9.32
C ALA A 103 -12.27 -5.56 10.78
N LEU A 104 -12.33 -4.47 11.55
CA LEU A 104 -12.73 -4.46 12.96
C LEU A 104 -14.23 -4.24 13.18
N GLY A 105 -15.02 -4.09 12.12
CA GLY A 105 -16.49 -4.09 12.21
C GLY A 105 -17.14 -2.70 12.20
N LEU A 106 -16.53 -1.70 11.58
CA LEU A 106 -17.21 -0.43 11.30
C LEU A 106 -18.35 -0.61 10.29
N LEU A 107 -18.18 -1.55 9.36
CA LEU A 107 -19.18 -1.91 8.35
C LEU A 107 -20.08 -3.05 8.85
N ASP A 108 -21.29 -3.15 8.30
CA ASP A 108 -22.23 -4.24 8.57
C ASP A 108 -21.78 -5.58 7.93
N PHE A 109 -20.65 -5.57 7.22
CA PHE A 109 -20.07 -6.75 6.58
C PHE A 109 -18.54 -6.80 6.73
N GLN A 110 -17.97 -8.01 6.54
CA GLN A 110 -16.53 -8.19 6.43
C GLN A 110 -16.11 -8.12 4.95
N PRO A 111 -15.13 -7.28 4.58
CA PRO A 111 -14.63 -7.24 3.21
C PRO A 111 -14.05 -8.58 2.76
N GLU A 112 -14.23 -8.91 1.49
CA GLU A 112 -13.63 -10.05 0.81
C GLU A 112 -12.52 -9.63 -0.15
N LEU A 113 -12.49 -8.34 -0.54
CA LEU A 113 -11.48 -7.74 -1.41
C LEU A 113 -11.25 -6.29 -0.97
N ILE A 114 -9.98 -5.87 -0.96
CA ILE A 114 -9.57 -4.47 -0.78
C ILE A 114 -9.17 -3.90 -2.14
N VAL A 115 -9.73 -2.74 -2.50
CA VAL A 115 -9.28 -1.91 -3.61
C VAL A 115 -8.79 -0.59 -3.04
N SER A 116 -7.53 -0.25 -3.29
CA SER A 116 -6.92 1.00 -2.83
C SER A 116 -6.51 1.87 -4.01
N GLY A 117 -7.06 3.06 -4.12
CA GLY A 117 -6.78 4.01 -5.20
C GLY A 117 -8.06 4.65 -5.76
N ILE A 118 -8.02 5.25 -6.97
CA ILE A 118 -6.86 5.34 -7.89
C ILE A 118 -5.98 6.49 -7.40
N ASN A 119 -4.72 6.19 -7.12
CA ASN A 119 -3.74 7.17 -6.68
C ASN A 119 -3.41 8.19 -7.76
N HIS A 120 -3.23 9.43 -7.34
CA HIS A 120 -2.76 10.54 -8.16
C HIS A 120 -1.23 10.48 -8.31
N GLY A 121 -0.75 9.75 -9.28
CA GLY A 121 0.66 9.45 -9.52
C GLY A 121 0.95 7.94 -9.48
N ALA A 122 1.94 7.50 -10.25
CA ALA A 122 2.32 6.09 -10.31
C ALA A 122 3.13 5.68 -9.08
N ASN A 123 2.90 4.45 -8.60
CA ASN A 123 3.65 3.81 -7.52
C ASN A 123 4.49 2.67 -8.11
N LEU A 124 5.73 2.98 -8.50
CA LEU A 124 6.62 2.10 -9.24
C LEU A 124 7.92 1.84 -8.46
N GLY A 125 8.48 0.65 -8.63
CA GLY A 125 9.76 0.27 -8.05
C GLY A 125 9.82 0.52 -6.54
N ASP A 126 10.90 1.16 -6.09
CA ASP A 126 11.15 1.44 -4.66
C ASP A 126 10.12 2.38 -4.02
N ASP A 127 9.42 3.21 -4.82
CA ASP A 127 8.46 4.20 -4.32
C ASP A 127 7.25 3.55 -3.62
N ILE A 128 6.95 2.29 -3.91
CA ILE A 128 5.88 1.55 -3.22
C ILE A 128 6.04 1.59 -1.70
N THR A 129 7.27 1.74 -1.21
CA THR A 129 7.57 1.79 0.24
C THR A 129 7.09 3.07 0.92
N TYR A 130 6.87 4.13 0.14
CA TYR A 130 6.35 5.43 0.63
C TYR A 130 4.86 5.60 0.36
N SER A 131 4.25 4.74 -0.45
CA SER A 131 2.87 4.85 -0.91
C SER A 131 1.85 4.47 0.16
N GLY A 132 0.93 5.39 0.47
CA GLY A 132 -0.23 5.10 1.30
C GLY A 132 -1.23 4.17 0.60
N THR A 133 -1.39 4.31 -0.72
CA THR A 133 -2.23 3.44 -1.55
C THR A 133 -1.76 1.97 -1.48
N VAL A 134 -0.46 1.72 -1.68
CA VAL A 134 0.11 0.37 -1.56
C VAL A 134 0.08 -0.12 -0.11
N ALA A 135 0.27 0.78 0.85
CA ALA A 135 0.23 0.45 2.28
C ALA A 135 -1.15 -0.07 2.73
N ALA A 136 -2.24 0.52 2.25
CA ALA A 136 -3.60 0.03 2.52
C ALA A 136 -3.81 -1.39 1.95
N ALA A 137 -3.37 -1.64 0.71
CA ALA A 137 -3.44 -2.96 0.11
C ALA A 137 -2.56 -3.99 0.86
N LEU A 138 -1.36 -3.59 1.31
CA LEU A 138 -0.48 -4.40 2.17
C LEU A 138 -1.16 -4.76 3.49
N GLU A 139 -1.91 -3.82 4.11
CA GLU A 139 -2.68 -4.13 5.32
C GLU A 139 -3.74 -5.18 5.04
N GLY A 140 -4.43 -5.10 3.90
CA GLY A 140 -5.39 -6.12 3.47
C GLY A 140 -4.78 -7.52 3.49
N ILE A 141 -3.64 -7.73 2.82
CA ILE A 141 -3.01 -9.07 2.77
C ILE A 141 -2.42 -9.52 4.12
N VAL A 142 -2.06 -8.60 5.00
CA VAL A 142 -1.65 -8.94 6.39
C VAL A 142 -2.85 -9.45 7.19
N LEU A 143 -4.04 -8.92 6.94
CA LEU A 143 -5.30 -9.37 7.54
C LEU A 143 -5.90 -10.60 6.83
N GLY A 144 -5.23 -11.13 5.80
CA GLY A 144 -5.68 -12.32 5.05
C GLY A 144 -6.68 -12.03 3.96
N LEU A 145 -6.84 -10.76 3.55
CA LEU A 145 -7.75 -10.32 2.49
C LEU A 145 -6.97 -10.08 1.20
N PRO A 146 -7.42 -10.58 0.03
CA PRO A 146 -6.84 -10.20 -1.25
C PRO A 146 -6.97 -8.69 -1.46
N ALA A 147 -6.00 -8.09 -2.16
CA ALA A 147 -5.96 -6.65 -2.31
C ALA A 147 -5.39 -6.20 -3.67
N ILE A 148 -5.89 -5.06 -4.16
CA ILE A 148 -5.43 -4.39 -5.37
C ILE A 148 -5.07 -2.95 -4.99
N ALA A 149 -3.84 -2.52 -5.27
CA ALA A 149 -3.42 -1.13 -5.25
C ALA A 149 -3.43 -0.59 -6.68
N VAL A 150 -4.01 0.58 -6.89
CA VAL A 150 -4.18 1.15 -8.24
C VAL A 150 -3.66 2.57 -8.29
N SER A 151 -2.86 2.86 -9.30
CA SER A 151 -2.23 4.16 -9.51
C SER A 151 -2.31 4.60 -10.96
N GLN A 152 -2.49 5.89 -11.18
CA GLN A 152 -2.52 6.52 -12.49
C GLN A 152 -1.25 7.33 -12.70
N GLN A 153 -0.55 7.13 -13.83
CA GLN A 153 0.58 7.98 -14.21
C GLN A 153 0.13 9.44 -14.31
N SER A 154 0.97 10.37 -13.86
CA SER A 154 0.74 11.80 -13.97
C SER A 154 0.41 12.24 -15.41
N PRO A 155 -0.49 13.24 -15.61
CA PRO A 155 -0.82 13.78 -16.93
C PRO A 155 0.38 14.30 -17.71
N ARG A 156 1.44 14.70 -17.04
CA ARG A 156 2.70 15.12 -17.67
C ARG A 156 3.67 13.97 -17.94
N GLY A 157 3.31 12.75 -17.53
CA GLY A 157 4.19 11.60 -17.61
C GLY A 157 5.32 11.60 -16.59
N GLU A 158 5.29 12.53 -15.65
CA GLU A 158 6.28 12.64 -14.58
C GLU A 158 6.21 11.45 -13.65
N LEU A 159 7.38 11.05 -13.15
CA LEU A 159 7.52 10.00 -12.14
C LEU A 159 7.63 10.58 -10.73
N ASP A 160 7.55 11.92 -10.60
CA ASP A 160 7.69 12.61 -9.34
C ASP A 160 6.33 12.79 -8.65
N PHE A 161 6.19 12.19 -7.48
CA PHE A 161 5.00 12.32 -6.63
C PHE A 161 4.81 13.72 -6.01
N ARG A 162 5.82 14.60 -6.15
CA ARG A 162 5.79 15.99 -5.62
C ARG A 162 5.14 16.97 -6.59
N ALA A 163 4.99 16.60 -7.84
CA ALA A 163 4.40 17.47 -8.84
C ALA A 163 2.90 17.63 -8.56
N GLY A 164 2.49 18.87 -8.26
CA GLY A 164 1.08 19.21 -8.14
C GLY A 164 0.42 19.26 -9.52
N ASP A 165 -0.28 18.21 -9.90
CA ASP A 165 -1.02 18.12 -11.16
C ASP A 165 -2.47 18.56 -11.00
N SER A 166 -3.02 19.16 -12.04
CA SER A 166 -4.47 19.39 -12.17
C SER A 166 -5.11 18.11 -12.72
N TRP A 167 -5.56 17.24 -11.80
CA TRP A 167 -6.23 16.01 -12.15
C TRP A 167 -7.66 16.24 -12.63
N GLN A 168 -8.05 15.58 -13.71
CA GLN A 168 -9.39 15.57 -14.26
C GLN A 168 -9.96 14.16 -14.27
N VAL A 169 -11.29 14.04 -14.26
CA VAL A 169 -11.99 12.74 -14.22
C VAL A 169 -11.54 11.82 -15.36
N ASP A 170 -11.39 12.37 -16.56
CA ASP A 170 -11.02 11.59 -17.75
C ASP A 170 -9.63 10.93 -17.65
N HIS A 171 -8.73 11.48 -16.83
CA HIS A 171 -7.41 10.88 -16.61
C HIS A 171 -7.51 9.50 -15.97
N PHE A 172 -8.56 9.23 -15.21
CA PHE A 172 -8.78 7.97 -14.49
C PHE A 172 -9.68 6.97 -15.19
N ALA A 173 -10.33 7.36 -16.29
CA ALA A 173 -11.36 6.54 -16.95
C ALA A 173 -10.82 5.15 -17.35
N GLN A 174 -9.62 5.08 -17.92
CA GLN A 174 -8.99 3.83 -18.33
C GLN A 174 -8.67 2.93 -17.13
N ALA A 175 -8.08 3.51 -16.08
CA ALA A 175 -7.72 2.79 -14.87
C ALA A 175 -8.98 2.27 -14.15
N ALA A 176 -10.02 3.10 -14.01
CA ALA A 176 -11.29 2.71 -13.40
C ALA A 176 -11.95 1.56 -14.15
N ALA A 177 -12.02 1.64 -15.49
CA ALA A 177 -12.58 0.57 -16.33
C ALA A 177 -11.75 -0.72 -16.25
N PHE A 178 -10.42 -0.64 -16.17
CA PHE A 178 -9.56 -1.81 -16.00
C PHE A 178 -9.78 -2.47 -14.64
N VAL A 179 -9.85 -1.68 -13.56
CA VAL A 179 -10.07 -2.20 -12.21
C VAL A 179 -11.43 -2.84 -12.08
N ALA A 180 -12.49 -2.24 -12.63
CA ALA A 180 -13.82 -2.84 -12.61
C ALA A 180 -13.82 -4.25 -13.23
N ARG A 181 -13.20 -4.41 -14.41
CA ARG A 181 -13.04 -5.73 -15.04
C ARG A 181 -12.15 -6.67 -14.22
N LEU A 182 -11.07 -6.17 -13.63
CA LEU A 182 -10.19 -6.97 -12.79
C LEU A 182 -10.94 -7.50 -11.55
N VAL A 183 -11.80 -6.68 -10.95
CA VAL A 183 -12.65 -7.08 -9.82
C VAL A 183 -13.70 -8.10 -10.25
N GLU A 184 -14.34 -7.91 -11.41
CA GLU A 184 -15.31 -8.84 -11.98
C GLU A 184 -14.70 -10.22 -12.23
N GLU A 185 -13.46 -10.26 -12.71
CA GLU A 185 -12.73 -11.49 -13.08
C GLU A 185 -11.73 -11.96 -12.01
N ILE A 186 -11.79 -11.42 -10.79
CA ILE A 186 -10.74 -11.59 -9.77
C ILE A 186 -10.49 -13.06 -9.40
N ASP A 187 -11.51 -13.89 -9.46
CA ASP A 187 -11.40 -15.33 -9.15
C ASP A 187 -10.61 -16.12 -10.19
N ASP A 188 -10.52 -15.62 -11.42
CA ASP A 188 -9.73 -16.19 -12.51
C ASP A 188 -8.29 -15.64 -12.56
N VAL A 189 -8.00 -14.60 -11.76
CA VAL A 189 -6.65 -14.03 -11.63
C VAL A 189 -5.86 -14.81 -10.57
N PRO A 190 -4.67 -15.33 -10.90
CA PRO A 190 -3.85 -16.05 -9.93
C PRO A 190 -3.31 -15.07 -8.87
N MET A 191 -3.90 -15.10 -7.69
CA MET A 191 -3.43 -14.39 -6.51
C MET A 191 -3.03 -15.40 -5.42
N PRO A 192 -1.73 -15.69 -5.26
CA PRO A 192 -1.25 -16.49 -4.14
C PRO A 192 -1.64 -15.86 -2.80
N GLU A 193 -1.72 -16.69 -1.75
CA GLU A 193 -1.96 -16.17 -0.41
C GLU A 193 -0.96 -15.06 -0.03
N ARG A 194 -1.44 -14.05 0.69
CA ARG A 194 -0.65 -12.89 1.13
C ARG A 194 0.00 -12.11 -0.02
N THR A 195 -0.62 -12.14 -1.20
CA THR A 195 -0.18 -11.37 -2.38
C THR A 195 -1.23 -10.33 -2.74
N LEU A 196 -0.79 -9.13 -3.04
CA LEU A 196 -1.61 -8.07 -3.64
C LEU A 196 -1.17 -7.83 -5.09
N LEU A 197 -2.04 -7.20 -5.88
CA LEU A 197 -1.69 -6.68 -7.20
C LEU A 197 -1.46 -5.17 -7.12
N ASN A 198 -0.26 -4.72 -7.49
CA ASN A 198 0.05 -3.31 -7.69
C ASN A 198 -0.14 -2.98 -9.17
N VAL A 199 -1.18 -2.22 -9.48
CA VAL A 199 -1.59 -1.85 -10.83
C VAL A 199 -1.21 -0.40 -11.09
N ASN A 200 -0.44 -0.15 -12.14
CA ASN A 200 -0.11 1.19 -12.60
C ASN A 200 -0.60 1.38 -14.04
N CYS A 201 -1.33 2.46 -14.30
CA CYS A 201 -1.90 2.76 -15.60
C CYS A 201 -1.14 3.92 -16.26
N PRO A 202 -0.75 3.78 -17.56
CA PRO A 202 -0.15 4.89 -18.30
C PRO A 202 -1.19 5.97 -18.57
N ILE A 203 -0.75 7.22 -18.72
CA ILE A 203 -1.64 8.33 -19.06
C ILE A 203 -2.16 8.24 -20.51
N SER A 204 -1.40 7.65 -21.39
CA SER A 204 -1.85 7.38 -22.76
C SER A 204 -2.80 6.17 -22.82
N ALA A 205 -3.52 6.03 -23.92
CA ALA A 205 -4.28 4.81 -24.17
C ALA A 205 -3.36 3.58 -24.08
N ALA A 206 -3.70 2.63 -23.21
CA ALA A 206 -2.86 1.48 -22.95
C ALA A 206 -2.81 0.55 -24.16
N ARG A 207 -1.61 0.10 -24.49
CA ARG A 207 -1.34 -0.87 -25.57
C ARG A 207 -1.67 -2.32 -25.19
N GLY A 208 -1.89 -2.56 -23.89
CA GLY A 208 -2.16 -3.86 -23.28
C GLY A 208 -1.75 -3.89 -21.82
N VAL A 209 -1.65 -5.09 -21.26
CA VAL A 209 -1.30 -5.34 -19.87
C VAL A 209 -0.03 -6.19 -19.80
N ARG A 210 0.87 -5.89 -18.86
CA ARG A 210 2.09 -6.68 -18.61
C ARG A 210 2.20 -7.04 -17.13
N ALA A 211 2.43 -8.32 -16.83
CA ALA A 211 2.91 -8.74 -15.53
C ALA A 211 4.39 -8.35 -15.41
N CYS A 212 4.73 -7.66 -14.32
CA CYS A 212 6.04 -7.05 -14.12
C CYS A 212 6.62 -7.43 -12.76
N ARG A 213 7.95 -7.25 -12.64
CA ARG A 213 8.63 -7.12 -11.34
C ARG A 213 8.84 -5.63 -11.02
N LEU A 214 9.12 -5.32 -9.78
CA LEU A 214 9.53 -3.97 -9.40
C LEU A 214 10.84 -3.60 -10.08
N GLY A 215 10.89 -2.38 -10.61
CA GLY A 215 12.12 -1.77 -11.06
C GLY A 215 12.86 -1.07 -9.92
N ARG A 216 13.95 -0.37 -10.27
CA ARG A 216 14.75 0.39 -9.30
C ARG A 216 14.77 1.86 -9.66
N ARG A 217 14.47 2.70 -8.67
CA ARG A 217 14.49 4.14 -8.78
C ARG A 217 15.93 4.68 -8.71
N ILE A 218 16.19 5.79 -9.37
CA ILE A 218 17.40 6.59 -9.21
C ILE A 218 16.96 7.93 -8.63
N TYR A 219 17.21 8.12 -7.34
CA TYR A 219 16.97 9.40 -6.67
C TYR A 219 18.14 10.36 -6.94
N ARG A 220 17.81 11.64 -7.13
CA ARG A 220 18.77 12.73 -7.33
C ARG A 220 18.58 13.80 -6.27
N ASP A 221 18.30 13.34 -5.05
CA ASP A 221 18.06 14.22 -3.93
C ASP A 221 19.31 14.98 -3.54
N ARG A 222 19.12 16.22 -3.11
CA ARG A 222 20.19 17.07 -2.59
C ARG A 222 19.63 17.93 -1.46
N LEU A 223 20.52 18.33 -0.56
CA LEU A 223 20.17 19.20 0.55
C LEU A 223 20.39 20.66 0.12
N GLU A 224 19.33 21.45 0.07
CA GLU A 224 19.36 22.89 -0.23
C GLU A 224 18.90 23.68 0.98
N LEU A 225 19.66 24.68 1.40
CA LEU A 225 19.22 25.61 2.43
C LEU A 225 18.15 26.53 1.83
N ASP A 226 16.94 26.49 2.40
CA ASP A 226 15.79 27.32 1.98
C ASP A 226 15.73 28.63 2.78
N GLU A 227 15.96 28.57 4.09
CA GLU A 227 15.90 29.73 4.97
C GLU A 227 16.78 29.55 6.22
N GLU A 228 17.38 30.63 6.69
CA GLU A 228 18.06 30.69 7.99
C GLU A 228 17.53 31.88 8.77
N ALA A 229 16.94 31.67 9.95
CA ALA A 229 16.42 32.70 10.82
C ALA A 229 16.49 32.28 12.29
N GLU A 230 16.89 33.17 13.17
CA GLU A 230 16.89 32.99 14.63
C GLU A 230 17.61 31.73 15.12
N GLY A 231 18.72 31.34 14.46
CA GLY A 231 19.50 30.15 14.79
C GLY A 231 18.87 28.83 14.32
N ARG A 232 17.78 28.90 13.56
CA ARG A 232 17.12 27.74 12.91
C ARG A 232 17.38 27.78 11.42
N ARG A 233 17.54 26.58 10.81
CA ARG A 233 17.72 26.42 9.37
C ARG A 233 16.63 25.54 8.82
N ARG A 234 16.00 25.99 7.72
CA ARG A 234 15.05 25.21 6.95
C ARG A 234 15.72 24.71 5.68
N TYR A 235 15.59 23.42 5.45
CA TYR A 235 16.21 22.78 4.30
C TYR A 235 15.16 22.14 3.41
N ARG A 236 15.42 22.14 2.11
CA ARG A 236 14.75 21.32 1.12
C ARG A 236 15.65 20.13 0.83
N ILE A 237 15.09 18.90 0.92
CA ILE A 237 15.86 17.65 0.75
C ILE A 237 15.64 17.00 -0.61
N TYR A 238 14.78 17.57 -1.46
CA TYR A 238 14.49 17.01 -2.77
C TYR A 238 15.20 17.85 -3.85
N GLY A 239 15.88 17.11 -4.75
CA GLY A 239 16.66 17.69 -5.84
C GLY A 239 15.98 17.65 -7.20
N ASP A 240 16.70 17.21 -8.21
CA ASP A 240 16.24 17.09 -9.58
C ASP A 240 15.23 15.95 -9.72
N ASP A 241 14.52 15.91 -10.86
CA ASP A 241 13.55 14.86 -11.15
C ASP A 241 14.19 13.48 -11.05
N PRO A 242 13.53 12.53 -10.35
CA PRO A 242 14.04 11.19 -10.23
C PRO A 242 14.00 10.48 -11.60
N SER A 243 14.86 9.50 -11.76
CA SER A 243 14.88 8.61 -12.92
C SER A 243 14.82 7.15 -12.47
N TYR A 244 15.04 6.21 -13.37
CA TYR A 244 15.03 4.79 -13.05
C TYR A 244 16.05 4.01 -13.86
N HIS A 245 16.41 2.82 -13.41
CA HIS A 245 17.23 1.91 -14.18
C HIS A 245 16.40 1.28 -15.30
N HIS A 246 16.86 1.44 -16.56
CA HIS A 246 16.22 0.85 -17.73
C HIS A 246 16.47 -0.65 -17.75
N GLU A 247 15.49 -1.42 -17.27
CA GLU A 247 15.56 -2.88 -17.19
C GLU A 247 14.26 -3.48 -17.73
N ASP A 248 14.38 -4.43 -18.66
CA ASP A 248 13.23 -5.13 -19.23
C ASP A 248 12.45 -5.93 -18.18
N GLY A 249 11.14 -6.04 -18.36
CA GLY A 249 10.26 -6.77 -17.47
C GLY A 249 9.96 -6.07 -16.15
N THR A 250 10.35 -4.79 -16.01
CA THR A 250 10.02 -3.97 -14.86
C THR A 250 8.73 -3.17 -15.09
N ASP A 251 8.12 -2.72 -14.00
CA ASP A 251 6.98 -1.83 -14.00
C ASP A 251 7.28 -0.48 -14.67
N PHE A 252 8.48 0.09 -14.46
CA PHE A 252 8.94 1.29 -15.17
C PHE A 252 8.98 1.08 -16.68
N ALA A 253 9.55 -0.04 -17.14
CA ALA A 253 9.63 -0.34 -18.56
C ALA A 253 8.23 -0.53 -19.17
N ALA A 254 7.31 -1.19 -18.45
CA ALA A 254 5.95 -1.38 -18.93
C ALA A 254 5.20 -0.05 -19.10
N ILE A 255 5.29 0.86 -18.12
CA ILE A 255 4.67 2.19 -18.19
C ILE A 255 5.31 3.03 -19.30
N ALA A 256 6.64 3.03 -19.45
CA ALA A 256 7.34 3.73 -20.50
C ALA A 256 6.93 3.27 -21.91
N ASP A 257 6.66 1.96 -22.07
CA ASP A 257 6.17 1.35 -23.31
C ASP A 257 4.65 1.55 -23.53
N GLY A 258 3.93 2.20 -22.61
CA GLY A 258 2.48 2.45 -22.68
C GLY A 258 1.62 1.22 -22.38
N PHE A 259 2.08 0.33 -21.50
CA PHE A 259 1.28 -0.80 -21.00
C PHE A 259 0.83 -0.55 -19.56
N ILE A 260 -0.32 -1.12 -19.21
CA ILE A 260 -0.70 -1.24 -17.80
C ILE A 260 0.27 -2.23 -17.16
N ALA A 261 0.97 -1.79 -16.11
CA ALA A 261 1.88 -2.62 -15.34
C ALA A 261 1.12 -3.28 -14.18
N VAL A 262 1.19 -4.60 -14.05
CA VAL A 262 0.62 -5.36 -12.93
C VAL A 262 1.75 -6.11 -12.24
N THR A 263 2.10 -5.68 -11.03
CA THR A 263 3.18 -6.25 -10.25
C THR A 263 2.60 -6.98 -9.03
N PRO A 264 2.73 -8.32 -8.93
CA PRO A 264 2.34 -9.03 -7.72
C PRO A 264 3.34 -8.72 -6.61
N LEU A 265 2.84 -8.31 -5.46
CA LEU A 265 3.64 -7.98 -4.27
C LEU A 265 3.23 -8.87 -3.09
N HIS A 266 4.19 -9.31 -2.30
CA HIS A 266 3.95 -9.98 -1.02
C HIS A 266 4.66 -9.25 0.11
N PHE A 267 4.25 -9.53 1.35
CA PHE A 267 4.77 -8.81 2.52
C PHE A 267 5.96 -9.51 3.19
N ASP A 268 6.50 -10.57 2.63
CA ASP A 268 7.70 -11.19 3.20
C ASP A 268 8.96 -10.43 2.74
N LEU A 269 9.54 -9.67 3.66
CA LEU A 269 10.79 -8.91 3.45
C LEU A 269 12.02 -9.71 3.90
N THR A 270 11.86 -10.97 4.28
CA THR A 270 12.96 -11.81 4.75
C THR A 270 13.86 -12.21 3.59
N ALA A 271 15.13 -11.83 3.64
CA ALA A 271 16.14 -12.36 2.73
C ALA A 271 16.54 -13.78 3.20
N THR A 272 15.77 -14.78 2.79
CA THR A 272 15.87 -16.16 3.29
C THR A 272 17.27 -16.74 3.14
N ASP A 273 17.91 -16.53 1.98
CA ASP A 273 19.28 -16.98 1.73
C ASP A 273 20.30 -16.35 2.71
N SER A 274 20.02 -15.13 3.15
CA SER A 274 20.87 -14.41 4.12
C SER A 274 20.69 -14.94 5.54
N VAL A 275 19.53 -15.48 5.88
CA VAL A 275 19.30 -16.12 7.19
C VAL A 275 20.24 -17.30 7.37
N ASP A 276 20.34 -18.18 6.37
CA ASP A 276 21.23 -19.34 6.41
C ASP A 276 22.70 -18.92 6.50
N ALA A 277 23.08 -17.86 5.76
CA ALA A 277 24.44 -17.30 5.84
C ALA A 277 24.74 -16.72 7.24
N LEU A 278 23.76 -16.08 7.87
CA LEU A 278 23.89 -15.55 9.22
C LEU A 278 24.01 -16.67 10.27
N HIS A 279 23.25 -17.75 10.14
CA HIS A 279 23.39 -18.93 11.01
C HIS A 279 24.80 -19.55 10.95
N GLY A 280 25.43 -19.54 9.78
CA GLY A 280 26.82 -19.98 9.62
C GLY A 280 27.87 -18.97 10.11
N SER A 281 27.46 -17.79 10.56
CA SER A 281 28.34 -16.70 11.00
C SER A 281 28.72 -16.81 12.50
N LYS A 282 29.51 -15.86 12.98
CA LYS A 282 29.92 -15.79 14.38
C LYS A 282 29.02 -14.89 15.24
N LEU A 283 27.71 -14.77 14.91
CA LEU A 283 26.80 -13.89 15.62
C LEU A 283 26.77 -14.11 17.14
N ASP A 284 26.82 -15.37 17.58
CA ASP A 284 26.82 -15.72 19.02
C ASP A 284 27.99 -15.09 19.78
N ARG A 285 29.10 -14.81 19.09
CA ARG A 285 30.28 -14.18 19.70
C ARG A 285 30.10 -12.68 19.93
N LEU A 286 29.06 -12.08 19.36
CA LEU A 286 28.72 -10.67 19.59
C LEU A 286 27.96 -10.48 20.90
N LEU A 287 27.41 -11.57 21.47
CA LEU A 287 26.81 -11.53 22.79
C LEU A 287 27.90 -11.44 23.85
N VAL A 288 28.16 -10.23 24.33
CA VAL A 288 29.03 -10.01 25.49
C VAL A 288 28.21 -10.25 26.76
N PRO A 289 28.58 -11.22 27.61
CA PRO A 289 27.88 -11.40 28.90
C PRO A 289 27.92 -10.09 29.68
N ALA A 290 26.77 -9.66 30.23
CA ALA A 290 26.74 -8.53 31.15
C ALA A 290 27.74 -8.80 32.29
N ALA A 291 28.65 -7.87 32.52
CA ALA A 291 29.59 -7.99 33.64
C ALA A 291 28.77 -8.21 34.91
N ARG A 292 28.97 -9.36 35.57
CA ARG A 292 28.40 -9.57 36.92
C ARG A 292 29.01 -8.46 37.76
N GLU A 293 28.19 -7.57 38.30
CA GLU A 293 28.59 -6.71 39.39
C GLU A 293 29.06 -7.65 40.54
N VAL A 294 30.37 -7.77 40.68
CA VAL A 294 30.94 -8.39 41.83
C VAL A 294 30.71 -7.40 42.98
N GLY A 295 29.63 -7.63 43.70
CA GLY A 295 29.41 -6.95 44.96
C GLY A 295 30.56 -7.30 45.91
N THR A 296 31.50 -6.37 46.07
CA THR A 296 32.46 -6.38 47.19
C THR A 296 31.67 -6.11 48.45
N ALA A 297 31.21 -7.20 49.10
CA ALA A 297 30.89 -7.13 50.49
C ALA A 297 32.14 -6.82 51.25
N ALA A 298 32.29 -5.58 51.67
CA ALA A 298 33.32 -5.19 52.65
C ALA A 298 32.97 -5.88 53.98
N GLU A 299 33.62 -6.98 54.29
CA GLU A 299 33.76 -7.46 55.67
C GLU A 299 34.58 -6.42 56.42
N ALA A 300 33.90 -5.54 57.12
CA ALA A 300 34.53 -4.71 58.13
C ALA A 300 34.77 -5.57 59.39
N ASP A 301 36.01 -5.85 59.58
CA ASP A 301 36.60 -6.52 60.72
C ASP A 301 36.25 -5.83 62.02
N ALA A 302 35.56 -6.59 62.89
CA ALA A 302 35.34 -6.25 64.24
C ALA A 302 36.37 -6.98 65.10
N ARG A 303 37.51 -6.37 65.34
CA ARG A 303 38.42 -6.75 66.44
C ARG A 303 39.09 -5.55 67.06
N GLY A 304 38.83 -5.38 68.28
CA GLY A 304 39.86 -4.95 69.22
C GLY A 304 39.78 -3.58 69.83
N GLY A 305 39.52 -3.54 71.10
CA GLY A 305 39.90 -2.48 72.00
C GLY A 305 38.90 -2.21 73.09
#